data_7a363882ac7ce1e9718f5591d503b433
#
_entry.id   7a363882ac7ce1e9718f5591d503b433
#
_cell.length_a   1.000
_cell.length_b   1.000
_cell.length_c   1.000
_cell.angle_alpha   90.00
_cell.angle_beta   90.00
_cell.angle_gamma   90.00
#
_symmetry.space_group_name_H-M   'P 1'
#
loop_
_entity.id
_entity.type
_entity.pdbx_description
1 polymer ?
#
loop_
_entity_poly.entity_id
_entity_poly.type
_entity_poly.pdbx_seq_one_letter_code
_entity_poly.pdbx_strand_id
1 'polypeptide(L)'
;MFIITRRFKSLRSVSEAAKRAEAGLAPLLLNATGFRGYHIIDAGDGVALSVTMFETREDAERVKDRALDWVKQNLSDLYQDEPEVTAGEVIYSARPETTAARAAASESTEARPH
;
A
#
# COMPACT_ATOMS: atom_id res chain seq x y z
N MET A 1 -4.88 -9.52 -9.76
CA MET A 1 -4.56 -8.79 -8.52
C MET A 1 -5.20 -7.43 -8.52
N PHE A 2 -5.80 -7.07 -7.42
CA PHE A 2 -6.52 -5.80 -7.29
C PHE A 2 -5.77 -4.91 -6.32
N ILE A 3 -5.54 -3.65 -6.69
CA ILE A 3 -4.77 -2.73 -5.86
C ILE A 3 -5.59 -1.51 -5.51
N ILE A 4 -5.51 -1.08 -4.25
CA ILE A 4 -6.14 0.13 -3.79
C ILE A 4 -5.05 1.06 -3.30
N THR A 5 -5.04 2.30 -3.80
CA THR A 5 -4.11 3.30 -3.31
C THR A 5 -4.89 4.42 -2.65
N ARG A 6 -4.32 4.98 -1.57
CA ARG A 6 -4.86 6.16 -0.92
C ARG A 6 -3.76 7.17 -0.80
N ARG A 7 -4.00 8.36 -1.31
CA ARG A 7 -3.00 9.40 -1.26
C ARG A 7 -3.43 10.47 -0.27
N PHE A 8 -2.64 10.65 0.77
CA PHE A 8 -2.87 11.67 1.79
C PHE A 8 -1.98 12.85 1.46
N LYS A 9 -2.56 14.04 1.37
CA LYS A 9 -1.81 15.20 0.87
C LYS A 9 -1.27 16.11 1.95
N SER A 10 -1.79 16.07 3.14
CA SER A 10 -1.32 17.00 4.16
C SER A 10 -1.32 16.35 5.53
N LEU A 11 -0.60 15.27 5.66
CA LEU A 11 -0.47 14.63 6.94
C LEU A 11 0.43 15.43 7.84
N ARG A 12 0.03 15.58 9.09
CA ARG A 12 0.84 16.30 10.06
C ARG A 12 2.08 15.50 10.40
N SER A 13 2.00 14.19 10.35
CA SER A 13 3.14 13.33 10.60
C SER A 13 2.97 12.01 9.88
N VAL A 14 3.75 11.80 8.84
CA VAL A 14 3.70 10.56 8.08
C VAL A 14 4.19 9.39 8.96
N SER A 15 5.23 9.63 9.76
CA SER A 15 5.75 8.56 10.60
C SER A 15 4.75 8.14 11.67
N GLU A 16 4.00 9.09 12.22
CA GLU A 16 2.99 8.74 13.21
C GLU A 16 1.84 7.96 12.56
N ALA A 17 1.44 8.36 11.35
CA ALA A 17 0.40 7.65 10.63
C ALA A 17 0.84 6.20 10.36
N ALA A 18 2.09 6.01 9.97
CA ALA A 18 2.61 4.69 9.68
C ALA A 18 2.66 3.83 10.94
N LYS A 19 3.05 4.42 12.06
CA LYS A 19 3.08 3.68 13.32
C LYS A 19 1.69 3.23 13.72
N ARG A 20 0.70 4.08 13.58
CA ARG A 20 -0.66 3.72 13.93
C ARG A 20 -1.19 2.63 13.01
N ALA A 21 -0.86 2.73 11.71
CA ALA A 21 -1.31 1.74 10.76
C ALA A 21 -0.68 0.37 11.04
N GLU A 22 0.58 0.39 11.42
CA GLU A 22 1.25 -0.86 11.76
C GLU A 22 0.58 -1.52 12.96
N ALA A 23 0.20 -0.74 13.96
CA ALA A 23 -0.39 -1.29 15.16
C ALA A 23 -1.86 -1.71 14.99
N GLY A 24 -2.61 -1.02 14.17
CA GLY A 24 -4.06 -1.24 14.10
C GLY A 24 -4.60 -1.72 12.77
N LEU A 25 -4.12 -1.18 11.67
CA LEU A 25 -4.65 -1.55 10.38
C LEU A 25 -4.00 -2.81 9.82
N ALA A 26 -2.69 -2.94 9.98
CA ALA A 26 -2.00 -4.11 9.47
C ALA A 26 -2.55 -5.43 10.01
N PRO A 27 -2.84 -5.55 11.32
CA PRO A 27 -3.43 -6.80 11.80
C PRO A 27 -4.78 -7.11 11.16
N LEU A 28 -5.57 -6.08 10.87
CA LEU A 28 -6.85 -6.27 10.24
C LEU A 28 -6.65 -6.80 8.83
N LEU A 29 -5.67 -6.25 8.11
CA LEU A 29 -5.39 -6.67 6.75
C LEU A 29 -4.76 -8.06 6.69
N LEU A 30 -3.88 -8.35 7.63
CA LEU A 30 -3.21 -9.64 7.65
C LEU A 30 -4.19 -10.80 7.81
N ASN A 31 -5.33 -10.56 8.43
CA ASN A 31 -6.32 -11.59 8.60
C ASN A 31 -7.37 -11.61 7.50
N ALA A 32 -7.23 -10.76 6.50
CA ALA A 32 -8.23 -10.68 5.45
C ALA A 32 -7.95 -11.71 4.36
N THR A 33 -9.00 -12.31 3.84
CA THR A 33 -8.87 -13.29 2.76
C THR A 33 -8.30 -12.60 1.53
N GLY A 34 -7.35 -13.24 0.91
CA GLY A 34 -6.78 -12.73 -0.35
C GLY A 34 -5.82 -11.57 -0.20
N PHE A 35 -5.48 -11.20 1.02
CA PHE A 35 -4.55 -10.09 1.24
C PHE A 35 -3.17 -10.45 0.71
N ARG A 36 -2.55 -9.55 -0.07
CA ARG A 36 -1.26 -9.82 -0.69
C ARG A 36 -0.16 -8.85 -0.29
N GLY A 37 -0.48 -7.73 0.24
CA GLY A 37 0.56 -6.81 0.67
C GLY A 37 0.03 -5.44 1.01
N TYR A 38 0.78 -4.71 1.82
CA TYR A 38 0.40 -3.37 2.25
C TYR A 38 1.68 -2.57 2.41
N HIS A 39 1.73 -1.41 1.80
CA HIS A 39 2.90 -0.57 1.84
C HIS A 39 2.50 0.87 2.11
N ILE A 40 3.32 1.59 2.83
CA ILE A 40 3.15 3.01 3.04
C ILE A 40 4.39 3.69 2.50
N ILE A 41 4.20 4.66 1.63
CA ILE A 41 5.29 5.38 0.99
C ILE A 41 5.27 6.80 1.50
N ASP A 42 6.39 7.27 2.03
CA ASP A 42 6.53 8.64 2.46
C ASP A 42 7.05 9.43 1.26
N ALA A 43 6.23 10.29 0.70
CA ALA A 43 6.61 11.05 -0.48
C ALA A 43 7.15 12.44 -0.13
N GLY A 44 7.25 12.75 1.16
CA GLY A 44 7.79 14.06 1.56
C GLY A 44 6.70 15.10 1.72
N ASP A 45 6.99 16.12 2.49
CA ASP A 45 6.11 17.27 2.66
C ASP A 45 4.69 16.90 3.12
N GLY A 46 4.60 15.90 3.96
CA GLY A 46 3.27 15.50 4.47
C GLY A 46 2.46 14.67 3.50
N VAL A 47 3.04 14.25 2.39
CA VAL A 47 2.35 13.44 1.40
C VAL A 47 2.71 11.97 1.63
N ALA A 48 1.73 11.13 1.73
CA ALA A 48 1.97 9.69 1.87
C ALA A 48 1.03 8.92 0.95
N LEU A 49 1.49 7.78 0.49
CA LEU A 49 0.69 6.93 -0.36
C LEU A 49 0.62 5.57 0.29
N SER A 50 -0.57 5.03 0.50
CA SER A 50 -0.69 3.65 0.95
C SER A 50 -1.11 2.79 -0.23
N VAL A 51 -0.56 1.59 -0.31
CA VAL A 51 -0.84 0.67 -1.39
C VAL A 51 -1.25 -0.64 -0.75
N THR A 52 -2.47 -1.09 -1.02
CA THR A 52 -2.98 -2.35 -0.48
C THR A 52 -3.29 -3.27 -1.64
N MET A 53 -2.81 -4.51 -1.56
CA MET A 53 -2.96 -5.45 -2.65
C MET A 53 -3.75 -6.66 -2.21
N PHE A 54 -4.70 -7.08 -3.05
CA PHE A 54 -5.53 -8.26 -2.81
C PHE A 54 -5.53 -9.13 -4.05
N GLU A 55 -5.88 -10.40 -3.88
CA GLU A 55 -5.96 -11.28 -5.03
C GLU A 55 -7.08 -10.90 -5.95
N THR A 56 -8.23 -10.54 -5.44
CA THR A 56 -9.40 -10.20 -6.25
C THR A 56 -10.05 -8.93 -5.73
N ARG A 57 -10.89 -8.36 -6.57
CA ARG A 57 -11.68 -7.21 -6.19
C ARG A 57 -12.60 -7.58 -5.03
N GLU A 58 -13.20 -8.75 -5.07
CA GLU A 58 -14.13 -9.17 -4.03
C GLU A 58 -13.44 -9.23 -2.68
N ASP A 59 -12.21 -9.71 -2.65
CA ASP A 59 -11.47 -9.77 -1.40
C ASP A 59 -11.25 -8.38 -0.85
N ALA A 60 -10.92 -7.44 -1.72
CA ALA A 60 -10.71 -6.06 -1.31
C ALA A 60 -12.01 -5.46 -0.79
N GLU A 61 -13.11 -5.76 -1.42
CA GLU A 61 -14.38 -5.17 -1.03
C GLU A 61 -14.88 -5.69 0.29
N ARG A 62 -14.52 -6.89 0.67
CA ARG A 62 -14.92 -7.43 1.95
C ARG A 62 -14.34 -6.65 3.12
N VAL A 63 -13.18 -6.06 2.95
CA VAL A 63 -12.53 -5.38 4.05
C VAL A 63 -12.55 -3.86 3.88
N LYS A 64 -13.02 -3.39 2.71
CA LYS A 64 -12.96 -1.98 2.39
C LYS A 64 -13.57 -1.07 3.43
N ASP A 65 -14.77 -1.37 3.87
CA ASP A 65 -15.46 -0.49 4.82
C ASP A 65 -14.78 -0.49 6.18
N ARG A 66 -14.30 -1.64 6.61
CA ARG A 66 -13.61 -1.71 7.90
C ARG A 66 -12.29 -0.94 7.85
N ALA A 67 -11.58 -1.04 6.74
CA ALA A 67 -10.33 -0.31 6.59
C ALA A 67 -10.58 1.20 6.55
N LEU A 68 -11.62 1.62 5.85
CA LEU A 68 -11.95 3.03 5.78
C LEU A 68 -12.37 3.56 7.13
N ASP A 69 -13.16 2.79 7.87
CA ASP A 69 -13.59 3.19 9.22
C ASP A 69 -12.37 3.31 10.12
N TRP A 70 -11.43 2.40 10.01
CA TRP A 70 -10.23 2.45 10.82
C TRP A 70 -9.46 3.75 10.55
N VAL A 71 -9.32 4.11 9.28
CA VAL A 71 -8.61 5.32 8.89
C VAL A 71 -9.32 6.55 9.48
N LYS A 72 -10.65 6.60 9.37
CA LYS A 72 -11.37 7.74 9.87
C LYS A 72 -11.29 7.85 11.38
N GLN A 73 -11.29 6.74 12.07
CA GLN A 73 -11.26 6.77 13.52
C GLN A 73 -9.87 7.00 14.08
N ASN A 74 -8.85 6.60 13.38
CA ASN A 74 -7.52 6.59 13.94
C ASN A 74 -6.55 7.58 13.33
N LEU A 75 -6.82 8.10 12.14
CA LEU A 75 -5.91 9.01 11.47
C LEU A 75 -6.50 10.39 11.23
N SER A 76 -7.77 10.61 11.56
CA SER A 76 -8.43 11.87 11.19
C SER A 76 -7.80 13.10 11.83
N ASP A 77 -7.11 12.92 12.95
CA ASP A 77 -6.45 14.06 13.58
C ASP A 77 -5.15 14.41 12.85
N LEU A 78 -4.70 13.58 11.93
CA LEU A 78 -3.45 13.81 11.24
C LEU A 78 -3.63 14.39 9.84
N TYR A 79 -4.84 14.38 9.28
CA TYR A 79 -5.03 14.95 7.95
C TYR A 79 -6.22 15.90 7.94
N GLN A 80 -6.16 16.89 7.04
CA GLN A 80 -7.25 17.83 6.91
C GLN A 80 -8.13 17.45 5.74
N ASP A 81 -7.52 17.01 4.65
CA ASP A 81 -8.27 16.67 3.46
C ASP A 81 -8.39 15.16 3.37
N GLU A 82 -9.54 14.69 2.95
CA GLU A 82 -9.74 13.25 2.77
C GLU A 82 -8.75 12.70 1.76
N PRO A 83 -8.26 11.50 1.95
CA PRO A 83 -7.31 10.95 0.99
C PRO A 83 -7.98 10.65 -0.35
N GLU A 84 -7.20 10.74 -1.40
CA GLU A 84 -7.68 10.41 -2.72
C GLU A 84 -7.50 8.91 -2.93
N VAL A 85 -8.56 8.23 -3.32
CA VAL A 85 -8.53 6.78 -3.46
C VAL A 85 -8.58 6.39 -4.92
N THR A 86 -7.69 5.51 -5.33
CA THR A 86 -7.72 4.95 -6.67
C THR A 86 -7.64 3.43 -6.51
N ALA A 87 -8.48 2.71 -7.23
CA ALA A 87 -8.48 1.25 -7.13
C ALA A 87 -8.68 0.65 -8.50
N GLY A 88 -8.07 -0.47 -8.75
CA GLY A 88 -8.23 -1.13 -10.04
C GLY A 88 -7.50 -2.44 -10.12
N GLU A 89 -7.74 -3.12 -11.23
CA GLU A 89 -7.11 -4.39 -11.52
C GLU A 89 -5.74 -4.16 -12.10
N VAL A 90 -4.79 -5.00 -11.75
CA VAL A 90 -3.47 -4.95 -12.35
C VAL A 90 -3.60 -5.59 -13.71
N ILE A 91 -3.28 -4.87 -14.76
CA ILE A 91 -3.38 -5.41 -16.11
C ILE A 91 -2.03 -5.80 -16.67
N TYR A 92 -0.97 -5.50 -15.98
CA TYR A 92 0.37 -5.89 -16.41
C TYR A 92 1.30 -5.89 -15.22
N SER A 93 2.11 -6.92 -15.09
CA SER A 93 3.11 -7.00 -14.05
C SER A 93 4.35 -7.61 -14.62
N ALA A 94 5.48 -7.18 -14.15
CA ALA A 94 6.73 -7.80 -14.51
C ALA A 94 7.52 -7.99 -13.24
N ARG A 95 8.22 -9.08 -13.13
CA ARG A 95 9.06 -9.30 -11.97
C ARG A 95 10.31 -10.02 -12.42
N PRO A 96 11.34 -9.98 -11.61
CA PRO A 96 12.58 -10.63 -11.96
C PRO A 96 12.33 -12.10 -12.18
N GLU A 97 13.14 -12.70 -13.03
CA GLU A 97 13.00 -14.08 -13.30
C GLU A 97 13.49 -14.94 -12.20
N THR A 98 13.59 -16.21 -12.44
CA THR A 98 13.98 -17.15 -11.42
C THR A 98 15.31 -16.81 -10.84
N THR A 99 15.72 -17.52 -9.85
CA THR A 99 16.96 -17.28 -9.16
C THR A 99 18.12 -17.26 -10.09
N ALA A 100 18.19 -18.18 -11.00
CA ALA A 100 19.30 -18.22 -11.91
C ALA A 100 19.33 -16.98 -12.79
N ALA A 101 18.23 -16.64 -13.35
CA ALA A 101 18.15 -15.50 -14.20
C ALA A 101 18.39 -14.25 -13.41
N ARG A 102 17.96 -14.20 -12.18
CA ARG A 102 18.17 -13.08 -11.40
C ARG A 102 19.61 -12.88 -11.10
N ALA A 103 20.30 -13.90 -10.81
CA ALA A 103 21.71 -13.79 -10.52
C ALA A 103 22.44 -13.24 -11.74
N ALA A 104 22.11 -13.72 -12.89
CA ALA A 104 22.73 -13.23 -14.09
C ALA A 104 22.37 -11.78 -14.33
N ALA A 105 21.15 -11.44 -14.09
CA ALA A 105 20.73 -10.10 -14.31
C ALA A 105 21.40 -9.17 -13.34
N SER A 106 21.62 -9.57 -12.15
CA SER A 106 22.25 -8.75 -11.20
C SER A 106 23.62 -8.40 -11.61
N GLU A 107 24.32 -9.32 -12.18
CA GLU A 107 25.62 -9.01 -12.58
C GLU A 107 25.62 -8.04 -13.65
N SER A 108 24.72 -8.11 -14.56
CA SER A 108 24.77 -7.20 -15.63
C SER A 108 24.17 -5.92 -15.27
N THR A 109 23.29 -5.92 -14.33
CA THR A 109 22.67 -4.74 -14.11
C THR A 109 23.24 -3.87 -13.25
N GLU A 110 24.18 -4.15 -12.77
CA GLU A 110 24.68 -3.33 -11.86
C GLU A 110 24.60 -2.13 -12.51
N ALA A 111 24.53 -2.13 -13.62
CA ALA A 111 24.54 -0.98 -14.23
C ALA A 111 23.25 -0.38 -14.36
N ARG A 112 22.20 -0.96 -14.12
CA ARG A 112 21.09 -0.44 -14.38
C ARG A 112 20.47 0.08 -13.36
N PRO A 113 20.25 1.02 -13.28
CA PRO A 113 19.73 1.60 -12.23
C PRO A 113 18.39 1.61 -12.47
N HIS A 114 17.88 2.01 -12.50
CA HIS A 114 16.61 2.11 -12.63
C HIS A 114 16.03 2.87 -11.82
#